data_8d5818ca0bf0127d95e1cbbfbafdc2ce
#
_entry.id   8d5818ca0bf0127d95e1cbbfbafdc2ce
#
_cell.length_a   1.000
_cell.length_b   1.000
_cell.length_c   1.000
_cell.angle_alpha   90.00
_cell.angle_beta   90.00
_cell.angle_gamma   90.00
#
_symmetry.space_group_name_H-M   'P 1'
#
loop_
_entity.id
_entity.type
_entity.pdbx_description
1 polymer ?
#
loop_
_entity_poly.entity_id
_entity_poly.type
_entity_poly.pdbx_seq_one_letter_code
_entity_poly.pdbx_strand_id
1 'polypeptide(L)'
;RRAENDARATRIMTAAARVFARRGVENATMEMIAREAQVAVGTIYLHFASRDEVYLNLGAERGKRLGAGYREVIARGLEPLDEIRTLAQVYIRYLNESSDPIPISEPTPYYEIRKRLRRSSEIRAFDRGLKIRHEVFRLFESSVKRAFERGLIADSMGATGVTIAIWSILNGAFMVTRDREYLVNTIGFEPEGFVARALDSYLQGVAAAARAGTRQSKPAQRKTRVLGMPRKGTSL
;
A
#
# COMPACT_ATOMS: atom_id res chain seq x y z
N ARG A 1 33.13 -16.08 -2.19
CA ARG A 1 32.10 -17.04 -2.75
C ARG A 1 30.67 -16.61 -2.44
N ARG A 2 30.29 -16.35 -1.14
CA ARG A 2 28.89 -15.95 -0.81
C ARG A 2 28.53 -14.59 -1.40
N ALA A 3 29.36 -13.57 -1.22
CA ALA A 3 29.17 -12.23 -1.77
C ALA A 3 29.09 -12.21 -3.30
N GLU A 4 29.91 -13.02 -3.99
CA GLU A 4 29.85 -13.15 -5.46
C GLU A 4 28.54 -13.81 -5.91
N ASN A 5 28.07 -14.81 -5.17
CA ASN A 5 26.81 -15.50 -5.45
C ASN A 5 25.62 -14.53 -5.30
N ASP A 6 25.63 -13.74 -4.23
CA ASP A 6 24.60 -12.74 -3.95
C ASP A 6 24.61 -11.60 -5.00
N ALA A 7 25.79 -11.13 -5.41
CA ALA A 7 25.93 -10.15 -6.49
C ALA A 7 25.44 -10.68 -7.83
N ARG A 8 25.67 -11.96 -8.13
CA ARG A 8 25.20 -12.61 -9.35
C ARG A 8 23.68 -12.78 -9.33
N ALA A 9 23.08 -13.21 -8.22
CA ALA A 9 21.65 -13.29 -8.05
C ALA A 9 20.99 -11.90 -8.24
N THR A 10 21.58 -10.85 -7.69
CA THR A 10 21.11 -9.47 -7.88
C THR A 10 21.16 -9.03 -9.34
N ARG A 11 22.23 -9.33 -10.08
CA ARG A 11 22.30 -9.04 -11.52
C ARG A 11 21.23 -9.76 -12.32
N ILE A 12 20.99 -11.04 -12.01
CA ILE A 12 19.92 -11.82 -12.65
C ILE A 12 18.57 -11.22 -12.37
N MET A 13 18.26 -10.83 -11.12
CA MET A 13 17.02 -10.18 -10.76
C MET A 13 16.84 -8.83 -11.48
N THR A 14 17.90 -8.03 -11.56
CA THR A 14 17.86 -6.75 -12.31
C THR A 14 17.57 -6.95 -13.79
N ALA A 15 18.19 -7.95 -14.40
CA ALA A 15 17.94 -8.32 -15.79
C ALA A 15 16.51 -8.83 -15.99
N ALA A 16 16.03 -9.72 -15.12
CA ALA A 16 14.68 -10.22 -15.13
C ALA A 16 13.66 -9.08 -15.02
N ALA A 17 13.94 -8.13 -14.14
CA ALA A 17 13.14 -6.92 -13.99
C ALA A 17 12.95 -6.22 -15.35
N ARG A 18 14.00 -5.96 -16.12
CA ARG A 18 13.92 -5.34 -17.45
C ARG A 18 13.18 -6.20 -18.48
N VAL A 19 13.36 -7.54 -18.44
CA VAL A 19 12.65 -8.46 -19.34
C VAL A 19 11.14 -8.45 -19.03
N PHE A 20 10.76 -8.52 -17.77
CA PHE A 20 9.36 -8.46 -17.35
C PHE A 20 8.69 -7.13 -17.73
N ALA A 21 9.40 -5.99 -17.64
CA ALA A 21 8.87 -4.70 -18.09
C ALA A 21 8.51 -4.68 -19.57
N ARG A 22 9.40 -5.26 -20.40
CA ARG A 22 9.23 -5.21 -21.84
C ARG A 22 8.25 -6.24 -22.39
N ARG A 23 8.11 -7.38 -21.74
CA ARG A 23 7.39 -8.55 -22.28
C ARG A 23 6.20 -8.99 -21.42
N GLY A 24 6.08 -8.47 -20.21
CA GLY A 24 5.20 -9.06 -19.20
C GLY A 24 5.80 -10.32 -18.59
N VAL A 25 5.32 -10.70 -17.42
CA VAL A 25 5.82 -11.90 -16.70
C VAL A 25 5.50 -13.17 -17.45
N GLU A 26 4.30 -13.27 -18.03
CA GLU A 26 3.84 -14.51 -18.69
C GLU A 26 4.62 -14.85 -19.98
N ASN A 27 5.08 -13.82 -20.70
CA ASN A 27 5.83 -13.98 -21.96
C ASN A 27 7.35 -13.99 -21.78
N ALA A 28 7.84 -13.79 -20.56
CA ALA A 28 9.26 -13.86 -20.25
C ALA A 28 9.74 -15.31 -20.10
N THR A 29 10.94 -15.60 -20.58
CA THR A 29 11.57 -16.92 -20.41
C THR A 29 12.90 -16.82 -19.68
N MET A 30 13.38 -17.94 -19.13
CA MET A 30 14.69 -18.00 -18.45
C MET A 30 15.83 -17.68 -19.41
N GLU A 31 15.70 -18.05 -20.69
CA GLU A 31 16.66 -17.75 -21.75
C GLU A 31 16.76 -16.24 -22.04
N MET A 32 15.59 -15.55 -22.08
CA MET A 32 15.57 -14.09 -22.23
C MET A 32 16.25 -13.39 -21.06
N ILE A 33 16.00 -13.87 -19.84
CA ILE A 33 16.62 -13.36 -18.63
C ILE A 33 18.14 -13.61 -18.65
N ALA A 34 18.59 -14.81 -19.08
CA ALA A 34 19.99 -15.17 -19.21
C ALA A 34 20.74 -14.24 -20.17
N ARG A 35 20.13 -14.01 -21.35
CA ARG A 35 20.68 -13.10 -22.38
C ARG A 35 20.79 -11.68 -21.84
N GLU A 36 19.77 -11.16 -21.19
CA GLU A 36 19.75 -9.83 -20.58
C GLU A 36 20.77 -9.69 -19.44
N ALA A 37 20.97 -10.74 -18.64
CA ALA A 37 21.93 -10.80 -17.55
C ALA A 37 23.37 -11.06 -18.01
N GLN A 38 23.56 -11.40 -19.29
CA GLN A 38 24.85 -11.80 -19.90
C GLN A 38 25.48 -13.01 -19.17
N VAL A 39 24.66 -14.04 -18.92
CA VAL A 39 25.10 -15.30 -18.30
C VAL A 39 24.57 -16.50 -19.07
N ALA A 40 25.19 -17.67 -18.90
CA ALA A 40 24.65 -18.91 -19.43
C ALA A 40 23.31 -19.25 -18.74
N VAL A 41 22.36 -19.84 -19.46
CA VAL A 41 21.04 -20.24 -18.93
C VAL A 41 21.20 -21.16 -17.71
N GLY A 42 22.16 -22.11 -17.76
CA GLY A 42 22.47 -22.98 -16.62
C GLY A 42 22.84 -22.22 -15.36
N THR A 43 23.50 -21.04 -15.52
CA THR A 43 23.85 -20.18 -14.36
C THR A 43 22.60 -19.67 -13.66
N ILE A 44 21.52 -19.31 -14.39
CA ILE A 44 20.28 -18.84 -13.77
C ILE A 44 19.66 -19.97 -12.96
N TYR A 45 19.62 -21.18 -13.50
CA TYR A 45 19.03 -22.34 -12.81
C TYR A 45 19.78 -22.76 -11.53
N LEU A 46 21.02 -22.33 -11.36
CA LEU A 46 21.75 -22.47 -10.08
C LEU A 46 21.22 -21.54 -8.98
N HIS A 47 20.55 -20.44 -9.36
CA HIS A 47 20.02 -19.44 -8.43
C HIS A 47 18.51 -19.50 -8.27
N PHE A 48 17.79 -19.74 -9.36
CA PHE A 48 16.32 -19.70 -9.41
C PHE A 48 15.80 -20.89 -10.21
N ALA A 49 14.89 -21.64 -9.64
CA ALA A 49 14.35 -22.84 -10.24
C ALA A 49 13.37 -22.55 -11.41
N SER A 50 12.80 -21.35 -11.46
CA SER A 50 11.84 -20.93 -12.48
C SER A 50 11.73 -19.40 -12.59
N ARG A 51 11.09 -18.95 -13.66
CA ARG A 51 10.68 -17.57 -13.86
C ARG A 51 9.81 -17.06 -12.71
N ASP A 52 8.85 -17.86 -12.25
CA ASP A 52 7.97 -17.52 -11.15
C ASP A 52 8.77 -17.32 -9.85
N GLU A 53 9.82 -18.09 -9.59
CA GLU A 53 10.70 -17.88 -8.43
C GLU A 53 11.47 -16.56 -8.54
N VAL A 54 11.97 -16.20 -9.72
CA VAL A 54 12.60 -14.89 -9.94
C VAL A 54 11.61 -13.76 -9.66
N TYR A 55 10.40 -13.85 -10.19
CA TYR A 55 9.32 -12.87 -9.99
C TYR A 55 8.98 -12.70 -8.50
N LEU A 56 8.82 -13.81 -7.78
CA LEU A 56 8.51 -13.78 -6.33
C LEU A 56 9.63 -13.14 -5.51
N ASN A 57 10.89 -13.40 -5.86
CA ASN A 57 12.02 -12.78 -5.18
C ASN A 57 12.12 -11.27 -5.48
N LEU A 58 11.86 -10.84 -6.71
CA LEU A 58 11.76 -9.43 -7.04
C LEU A 58 10.67 -8.73 -6.23
N GLY A 59 9.47 -9.31 -6.15
CA GLY A 59 8.37 -8.79 -5.35
C GLY A 59 8.74 -8.68 -3.85
N ALA A 60 9.45 -9.67 -3.34
CA ALA A 60 9.93 -9.66 -1.95
C ALA A 60 10.94 -8.53 -1.69
N GLU A 61 11.91 -8.32 -2.57
CA GLU A 61 12.90 -7.23 -2.43
C GLU A 61 12.24 -5.84 -2.54
N ARG A 62 11.27 -5.68 -3.44
CA ARG A 62 10.46 -4.45 -3.50
C ARG A 62 9.71 -4.20 -2.21
N GLY A 63 9.03 -5.23 -1.69
CA GLY A 63 8.30 -5.12 -0.43
C GLY A 63 9.20 -4.74 0.74
N LYS A 64 10.43 -5.29 0.80
CA LYS A 64 11.43 -4.90 1.82
C LYS A 64 11.78 -3.41 1.74
N ARG A 65 12.04 -2.88 0.53
CA ARG A 65 12.34 -1.46 0.34
C ARG A 65 11.17 -0.58 0.77
N LEU A 66 9.95 -0.94 0.37
CA LEU A 66 8.75 -0.23 0.81
C LEU A 66 8.59 -0.24 2.34
N GLY A 67 8.77 -1.41 2.97
CA GLY A 67 8.73 -1.54 4.42
C GLY A 67 9.83 -0.73 5.13
N ALA A 68 11.03 -0.63 4.56
CA ALA A 68 12.08 0.24 5.07
C ALA A 68 11.67 1.72 5.02
N GLY A 69 11.15 2.19 3.88
CA GLY A 69 10.64 3.56 3.75
C GLY A 69 9.49 3.87 4.72
N TYR A 70 8.61 2.91 4.99
CA TYR A 70 7.55 3.07 5.99
C TYR A 70 8.12 3.19 7.41
N ARG A 71 9.09 2.36 7.79
CA ARG A 71 9.72 2.46 9.11
C ARG A 71 10.43 3.79 9.32
N GLU A 72 11.09 4.33 8.28
CA GLU A 72 11.71 5.66 8.32
C GLU A 72 10.67 6.77 8.57
N VAL A 73 9.51 6.71 7.92
CA VAL A 73 8.42 7.68 8.15
C VAL A 73 7.88 7.57 9.58
N ILE A 74 7.59 6.35 10.03
CA ILE A 74 7.05 6.09 11.37
C ILE A 74 8.03 6.56 12.46
N ALA A 75 9.33 6.38 12.24
CA ALA A 75 10.38 6.82 13.17
C ALA A 75 10.45 8.35 13.36
N ARG A 76 9.83 9.14 12.45
CA ARG A 76 9.76 10.60 12.57
C ARG A 76 8.76 11.06 13.64
N GLY A 77 7.84 10.19 14.07
CA GLY A 77 6.84 10.52 15.09
C GLY A 77 5.85 11.60 14.66
N LEU A 78 5.45 11.62 13.41
CA LEU A 78 4.49 12.60 12.88
C LEU A 78 3.11 12.42 13.53
N GLU A 79 2.28 13.46 13.44
CA GLU A 79 0.85 13.34 13.77
C GLU A 79 0.19 12.30 12.84
N PRO A 80 -0.74 11.45 13.34
CA PRO A 80 -1.20 10.27 12.60
C PRO A 80 -1.72 10.54 11.19
N LEU A 81 -2.44 11.64 10.96
CA LEU A 81 -2.94 11.98 9.62
C LEU A 81 -1.82 12.39 8.67
N ASP A 82 -0.81 13.11 9.17
CA ASP A 82 0.35 13.50 8.36
C ASP A 82 1.27 12.31 8.12
N GLU A 83 1.36 11.40 9.08
CA GLU A 83 2.08 10.14 8.91
C GLU A 83 1.41 9.29 7.80
N ILE A 84 0.08 9.13 7.81
CA ILE A 84 -0.67 8.42 6.77
C ILE A 84 -0.42 9.05 5.39
N ARG A 85 -0.47 10.39 5.26
CA ARG A 85 -0.15 11.09 4.01
C ARG A 85 1.27 10.83 3.55
N THR A 86 2.22 10.88 4.46
CA THR A 86 3.64 10.65 4.15
C THR A 86 3.90 9.20 3.73
N LEU A 87 3.29 8.23 4.40
CA LEU A 87 3.34 6.82 4.01
C LEU A 87 2.74 6.60 2.62
N ALA A 88 1.61 7.26 2.31
CA ALA A 88 1.01 7.21 0.99
C ALA A 88 1.92 7.82 -0.09
N GLN A 89 2.64 8.91 0.20
CA GLN A 89 3.63 9.48 -0.72
C GLN A 89 4.78 8.51 -0.99
N VAL A 90 5.26 7.80 0.04
CA VAL A 90 6.26 6.72 -0.12
C VAL A 90 5.70 5.63 -1.03
N TYR A 91 4.43 5.24 -0.85
CA TYR A 91 3.78 4.24 -1.69
C TYR A 91 3.61 4.70 -3.14
N ILE A 92 3.16 5.94 -3.38
CA ILE A 92 3.04 6.52 -4.72
C ILE A 92 4.41 6.53 -5.42
N ARG A 93 5.47 6.92 -4.73
CA ARG A 93 6.83 6.88 -5.27
C ARG A 93 7.22 5.46 -5.65
N TYR A 94 6.98 4.50 -4.78
CA TYR A 94 7.19 3.09 -5.04
C TYR A 94 6.40 2.59 -6.27
N LEU A 95 5.16 3.07 -6.50
CA LEU A 95 4.39 2.77 -7.70
C LEU A 95 5.00 3.37 -8.96
N ASN A 96 5.61 4.57 -8.86
CA ASN A 96 6.21 5.33 -9.96
C ASN A 96 7.66 4.94 -10.29
N GLU A 97 8.32 4.16 -9.45
CA GLU A 97 9.68 3.68 -9.73
C GLU A 97 9.69 2.81 -10.99
N SER A 98 9.87 3.51 -12.13
CA SER A 98 9.77 2.95 -13.50
C SER A 98 10.85 1.92 -13.84
N SER A 99 11.87 1.78 -13.03
CA SER A 99 12.88 0.71 -13.16
C SER A 99 12.35 -0.65 -12.68
N ASP A 100 11.14 -0.68 -12.12
CA ASP A 100 10.57 -1.89 -11.55
C ASP A 100 9.37 -2.37 -12.38
N PRO A 101 9.60 -3.37 -13.19
CA PRO A 101 8.68 -3.84 -14.22
C PRO A 101 7.57 -4.75 -13.75
N ILE A 102 7.41 -4.90 -12.44
CA ILE A 102 6.28 -5.66 -11.92
C ILE A 102 5.09 -4.71 -11.90
N PRO A 103 4.17 -4.80 -12.88
CA PRO A 103 2.95 -4.04 -12.81
C PRO A 103 2.19 -4.49 -11.57
N ILE A 104 2.09 -3.60 -10.57
CA ILE A 104 1.10 -3.78 -9.50
C ILE A 104 -0.31 -3.79 -10.13
N SER A 105 -0.42 -3.27 -11.35
CA SER A 105 -1.62 -3.16 -12.16
C SER A 105 -2.16 -4.47 -12.74
N GLU A 106 -1.36 -5.54 -12.79
CA GLU A 106 -1.88 -6.87 -13.04
C GLU A 106 -1.85 -7.64 -11.72
N PRO A 107 -2.95 -7.65 -10.99
CA PRO A 107 -3.08 -8.58 -9.89
C PRO A 107 -3.25 -9.96 -10.50
N THR A 108 -2.16 -10.59 -10.93
CA THR A 108 -2.20 -12.06 -10.92
C THR A 108 -2.51 -12.40 -9.49
N PRO A 109 -3.71 -12.93 -9.21
CA PRO A 109 -4.10 -13.16 -7.82
C PRO A 109 -2.98 -13.96 -7.17
N TYR A 110 -2.46 -13.47 -6.05
CA TYR A 110 -1.29 -14.08 -5.39
C TYR A 110 -1.49 -15.60 -5.20
N TYR A 111 -2.75 -16.00 -5.00
CA TYR A 111 -3.14 -17.39 -4.91
C TYR A 111 -3.09 -18.16 -6.26
N GLU A 112 -3.24 -17.51 -7.39
CA GLU A 112 -3.10 -18.17 -8.69
C GLU A 112 -1.63 -18.53 -8.97
N ILE A 113 -0.70 -17.64 -8.59
CA ILE A 113 0.73 -17.99 -8.62
C ILE A 113 0.97 -19.19 -7.72
N ARG A 114 0.43 -19.20 -6.49
CA ARG A 114 0.62 -20.30 -5.53
C ARG A 114 0.17 -21.66 -6.09
N LYS A 115 -0.91 -21.69 -6.85
CA LYS A 115 -1.43 -22.94 -7.47
C LYS A 115 -0.45 -23.53 -8.49
N ARG A 116 0.38 -22.72 -9.14
CA ARG A 116 1.36 -23.16 -10.16
C ARG A 116 2.67 -23.66 -9.58
N LEU A 117 3.02 -23.25 -8.36
CA LEU A 117 4.30 -23.59 -7.74
C LEU A 117 4.36 -25.08 -7.38
N ARG A 118 5.46 -25.71 -7.74
CA ARG A 118 5.69 -27.16 -7.51
C ARG A 118 6.94 -27.43 -6.69
N ARG A 119 7.98 -26.57 -6.81
CA ARG A 119 9.28 -26.76 -6.16
C ARG A 119 9.30 -26.12 -4.79
N SER A 120 9.99 -26.75 -3.84
CA SER A 120 10.11 -26.23 -2.47
C SER A 120 10.74 -24.83 -2.39
N SER A 121 11.67 -24.49 -3.30
CA SER A 121 12.27 -23.16 -3.38
C SER A 121 11.26 -22.09 -3.77
N GLU A 122 10.41 -22.37 -4.76
CA GLU A 122 9.32 -21.50 -5.22
C GLU A 122 8.32 -21.24 -4.09
N ILE A 123 7.92 -22.29 -3.37
CA ILE A 123 6.98 -22.19 -2.24
C ILE A 123 7.59 -21.33 -1.14
N ARG A 124 8.86 -21.54 -0.80
CA ARG A 124 9.55 -20.69 0.20
C ARG A 124 9.67 -19.25 -0.25
N ALA A 125 9.90 -18.98 -1.55
CA ALA A 125 9.93 -17.62 -2.09
C ALA A 125 8.56 -16.95 -1.96
N PHE A 126 7.48 -17.68 -2.27
CA PHE A 126 6.11 -17.23 -2.11
C PHE A 126 5.79 -16.89 -0.65
N ASP A 127 6.04 -17.81 0.28
CA ASP A 127 5.76 -17.61 1.70
C ASP A 127 6.55 -16.43 2.29
N ARG A 128 7.81 -16.25 1.87
CA ARG A 128 8.61 -15.09 2.22
C ARG A 128 7.99 -13.79 1.71
N GLY A 129 7.58 -13.76 0.45
CA GLY A 129 6.91 -12.60 -0.15
C GLY A 129 5.60 -12.27 0.55
N LEU A 130 4.81 -13.28 0.93
CA LEU A 130 3.56 -13.11 1.67
C LEU A 130 3.80 -12.49 3.05
N LYS A 131 4.81 -12.96 3.79
CA LYS A 131 5.19 -12.40 5.10
C LYS A 131 5.58 -10.93 4.99
N ILE A 132 6.40 -10.57 3.99
CA ILE A 132 6.83 -9.19 3.75
C ILE A 132 5.64 -8.30 3.40
N ARG A 133 4.75 -8.76 2.52
CA ARG A 133 3.52 -8.03 2.16
C ARG A 133 2.63 -7.78 3.38
N HIS A 134 2.46 -8.78 4.23
CA HIS A 134 1.70 -8.65 5.47
C HIS A 134 2.36 -7.64 6.43
N GLU A 135 3.68 -7.69 6.58
CA GLU A 135 4.42 -6.71 7.40
C GLU A 135 4.22 -5.28 6.89
N VAL A 136 4.39 -5.05 5.58
CA VAL A 136 4.16 -3.73 4.95
C VAL A 136 2.74 -3.23 5.20
N PHE A 137 1.74 -4.11 5.05
CA PHE A 137 0.34 -3.78 5.37
C PHE A 137 0.20 -3.34 6.84
N ARG A 138 0.76 -4.13 7.78
CA ARG A 138 0.66 -3.85 9.22
C ARG A 138 1.36 -2.55 9.61
N LEU A 139 2.46 -2.19 8.97
CA LEU A 139 3.12 -0.91 9.20
C LEU A 139 2.19 0.26 8.84
N PHE A 140 1.56 0.23 7.66
CA PHE A 140 0.60 1.26 7.27
C PHE A 140 -0.63 1.26 8.19
N GLU A 141 -1.23 0.10 8.43
CA GLU A 141 -2.39 -0.07 9.30
C GLU A 141 -2.14 0.48 10.72
N SER A 142 -0.92 0.36 11.24
CA SER A 142 -0.59 0.87 12.58
C SER A 142 -0.79 2.37 12.70
N SER A 143 -0.49 3.14 11.66
CA SER A 143 -0.72 4.59 11.61
C SER A 143 -2.21 4.93 11.57
N VAL A 144 -2.98 4.15 10.78
CA VAL A 144 -4.44 4.29 10.73
C VAL A 144 -5.06 3.95 12.09
N LYS A 145 -4.60 2.91 12.77
CA LYS A 145 -5.04 2.56 14.14
C LYS A 145 -4.80 3.68 15.14
N ARG A 146 -3.62 4.29 15.12
CA ARG A 146 -3.32 5.45 15.98
C ARG A 146 -4.26 6.63 15.71
N ALA A 147 -4.63 6.87 14.44
CA ALA A 147 -5.60 7.90 14.10
C ALA A 147 -7.00 7.60 14.66
N PHE A 148 -7.44 6.34 14.63
CA PHE A 148 -8.69 5.89 15.26
C PHE A 148 -8.64 6.06 16.79
N GLU A 149 -7.59 5.57 17.45
CA GLU A 149 -7.40 5.63 18.91
C GLU A 149 -7.42 7.08 19.44
N ARG A 150 -6.90 8.02 18.62
CA ARG A 150 -6.95 9.45 18.93
C ARG A 150 -8.27 10.14 18.53
N GLY A 151 -9.22 9.43 17.97
CA GLY A 151 -10.48 9.98 17.51
C GLY A 151 -10.34 10.98 16.34
N LEU A 152 -9.25 10.91 15.58
CA LEU A 152 -8.99 11.80 14.44
C LEU A 152 -9.77 11.37 13.20
N ILE A 153 -10.09 10.08 13.09
CA ILE A 153 -10.90 9.48 12.03
C ILE A 153 -11.91 8.50 12.65
N ALA A 154 -13.05 8.34 11.98
CA ALA A 154 -14.06 7.34 12.32
C ALA A 154 -14.68 6.78 11.03
N ASP A 155 -14.87 5.47 11.00
CA ASP A 155 -15.55 4.78 9.91
C ASP A 155 -16.07 3.43 10.42
N SER A 156 -17.22 2.98 9.89
CA SER A 156 -17.84 1.71 10.25
C SER A 156 -17.01 0.47 9.88
N MET A 157 -16.11 0.60 8.90
CA MET A 157 -15.20 -0.48 8.47
C MET A 157 -14.03 -0.70 9.42
N GLY A 158 -13.80 0.20 10.39
CA GLY A 158 -12.66 0.16 11.29
C GLY A 158 -11.31 0.42 10.61
N ALA A 159 -10.23 0.37 11.37
CA ALA A 159 -8.88 0.72 10.90
C ALA A 159 -8.42 -0.15 9.71
N THR A 160 -8.69 -1.45 9.74
CA THR A 160 -8.33 -2.36 8.65
C THR A 160 -9.07 -2.02 7.37
N GLY A 161 -10.38 -1.76 7.45
CA GLY A 161 -11.19 -1.37 6.30
C GLY A 161 -10.74 -0.03 5.70
N VAL A 162 -10.46 0.97 6.53
CA VAL A 162 -9.91 2.26 6.09
C VAL A 162 -8.53 2.08 5.43
N THR A 163 -7.67 1.21 5.97
CA THR A 163 -6.38 0.89 5.35
C THR A 163 -6.55 0.29 3.95
N ILE A 164 -7.49 -0.66 3.80
CA ILE A 164 -7.81 -1.27 2.50
C ILE A 164 -8.38 -0.22 1.55
N ALA A 165 -9.29 0.65 2.01
CA ALA A 165 -9.85 1.74 1.21
C ALA A 165 -8.77 2.70 0.71
N ILE A 166 -7.83 3.11 1.57
CA ILE A 166 -6.68 3.93 1.16
C ILE A 166 -5.86 3.22 0.09
N TRP A 167 -5.53 1.95 0.27
CA TRP A 167 -4.79 1.19 -0.74
C TRP A 167 -5.56 1.07 -2.06
N SER A 168 -6.87 0.87 -2.00
CA SER A 168 -7.72 0.83 -3.19
C SER A 168 -7.71 2.16 -3.95
N ILE A 169 -7.81 3.28 -3.23
CA ILE A 169 -7.72 4.63 -3.81
C ILE A 169 -6.36 4.85 -4.46
N LEU A 170 -5.26 4.56 -3.76
CA LEU A 170 -3.91 4.78 -4.27
C LEU A 170 -3.64 3.94 -5.53
N ASN A 171 -4.00 2.65 -5.52
CA ASN A 171 -3.80 1.77 -6.67
C ASN A 171 -4.74 2.12 -7.83
N GLY A 172 -6.04 2.32 -7.56
CA GLY A 172 -7.02 2.64 -8.60
C GLY A 172 -6.73 3.98 -9.25
N ALA A 173 -6.45 5.01 -8.47
CA ALA A 173 -6.07 6.32 -8.99
C ALA A 173 -4.77 6.25 -9.80
N PHE A 174 -3.76 5.52 -9.31
CA PHE A 174 -2.51 5.31 -10.04
C PHE A 174 -2.73 4.59 -11.37
N MET A 175 -3.53 3.52 -11.40
CA MET A 175 -3.84 2.80 -12.63
C MET A 175 -4.51 3.68 -13.67
N VAL A 176 -5.52 4.45 -13.26
CA VAL A 176 -6.25 5.35 -14.16
C VAL A 176 -5.33 6.46 -14.70
N THR A 177 -4.49 7.03 -13.85
CA THR A 177 -3.59 8.14 -14.25
C THR A 177 -2.42 7.73 -15.12
N ARG A 178 -2.17 6.43 -15.32
CA ARG A 178 -1.12 5.95 -16.24
C ARG A 178 -1.42 6.22 -17.71
N ASP A 179 -2.70 6.23 -18.09
CA ASP A 179 -3.13 6.59 -19.45
C ASP A 179 -3.34 8.11 -19.53
N ARG A 180 -2.22 8.84 -19.38
CA ARG A 180 -2.23 10.30 -19.41
C ARG A 180 -2.75 10.83 -20.75
N GLU A 181 -2.39 10.20 -21.87
CA GLU A 181 -2.78 10.63 -23.19
C GLU A 181 -4.31 10.61 -23.35
N TYR A 182 -4.95 9.53 -22.95
CA TYR A 182 -6.41 9.41 -22.95
C TYR A 182 -7.06 10.45 -22.03
N LEU A 183 -6.55 10.59 -20.80
CA LEU A 183 -7.11 11.52 -19.82
C LEU A 183 -7.05 12.97 -20.30
N VAL A 184 -5.90 13.41 -20.82
CA VAL A 184 -5.70 14.79 -21.27
C VAL A 184 -6.43 15.06 -22.60
N ASN A 185 -6.20 14.20 -23.61
CA ASN A 185 -6.65 14.48 -24.97
C ASN A 185 -8.12 14.12 -25.20
N THR A 186 -8.66 13.15 -24.47
CA THR A 186 -10.04 12.68 -24.68
C THR A 186 -10.99 13.22 -23.61
N ILE A 187 -10.57 13.19 -22.34
CA ILE A 187 -11.43 13.60 -21.21
C ILE A 187 -11.20 15.07 -20.85
N GLY A 188 -10.07 15.67 -21.20
CA GLY A 188 -9.68 17.02 -20.79
C GLY A 188 -9.31 17.13 -19.32
N PHE A 189 -8.79 16.05 -18.73
CA PHE A 189 -8.43 15.96 -17.31
C PHE A 189 -6.93 15.86 -17.12
N GLU A 190 -6.36 16.80 -16.34
CA GLU A 190 -4.94 16.76 -15.93
C GLU A 190 -4.75 15.86 -14.69
N PRO A 191 -4.05 14.74 -14.83
CA PRO A 191 -3.90 13.78 -13.74
C PRO A 191 -2.89 14.18 -12.68
N GLU A 192 -2.15 15.30 -12.87
CA GLU A 192 -1.11 15.77 -11.97
C GLU A 192 -1.64 15.92 -10.54
N GLY A 193 -0.99 15.25 -9.57
CA GLY A 193 -1.38 15.28 -8.16
C GLY A 193 -2.74 14.63 -7.84
N PHE A 194 -3.42 14.02 -8.81
CA PHE A 194 -4.76 13.44 -8.60
C PHE A 194 -4.78 12.39 -7.50
N VAL A 195 -3.78 11.49 -7.47
CA VAL A 195 -3.70 10.41 -6.45
C VAL A 195 -3.65 10.99 -5.03
N ALA A 196 -2.86 12.04 -4.83
CA ALA A 196 -2.75 12.71 -3.53
C ALA A 196 -4.07 13.41 -3.14
N ARG A 197 -4.70 14.13 -4.09
CA ARG A 197 -6.00 14.79 -3.86
C ARG A 197 -7.12 13.80 -3.56
N ALA A 198 -7.15 12.65 -4.23
CA ALA A 198 -8.15 11.60 -3.96
C ALA A 198 -8.00 11.04 -2.54
N LEU A 199 -6.76 10.81 -2.10
CA LEU A 199 -6.47 10.40 -0.72
C LEU A 199 -6.91 11.48 0.28
N ASP A 200 -6.55 12.74 0.06
CA ASP A 200 -6.89 13.84 0.96
C ASP A 200 -8.42 14.01 1.10
N SER A 201 -9.16 13.89 0.00
CA SER A 201 -10.63 13.93 0.02
C SER A 201 -11.22 12.81 0.88
N TYR A 202 -10.69 11.60 0.75
CA TYR A 202 -11.10 10.47 1.58
C TYR A 202 -10.79 10.69 3.06
N LEU A 203 -9.55 11.12 3.38
CA LEU A 203 -9.14 11.38 4.77
C LEU A 203 -9.96 12.50 5.42
N GLN A 204 -10.31 13.55 4.66
CA GLN A 204 -11.21 14.62 5.13
C GLN A 204 -12.61 14.07 5.46
N GLY A 205 -13.14 13.15 4.63
CA GLY A 205 -14.43 12.50 4.87
C GLY A 205 -14.46 11.72 6.18
N VAL A 206 -13.50 10.80 6.40
CA VAL A 206 -13.43 10.00 7.63
C VAL A 206 -13.09 10.83 8.87
N ALA A 207 -12.37 11.95 8.72
CA ALA A 207 -12.11 12.90 9.80
C ALA A 207 -13.34 13.75 10.13
N ALA A 208 -14.16 14.11 9.15
CA ALA A 208 -15.42 14.81 9.39
C ALA A 208 -16.42 13.91 10.13
N ALA A 209 -16.50 12.62 9.80
CA ALA A 209 -17.31 11.64 10.50
C ALA A 209 -16.95 11.53 11.99
N ALA A 210 -15.64 11.51 12.32
CA ALA A 210 -15.18 11.52 13.71
C ALA A 210 -15.69 12.75 14.48
N ARG A 211 -15.57 13.94 13.89
CA ARG A 211 -16.03 15.20 14.51
C ARG A 211 -17.54 15.24 14.72
N ALA A 212 -18.31 14.69 13.79
CA ALA A 212 -19.76 14.60 13.90
C ALA A 212 -20.21 13.65 15.03
N GLY A 213 -19.58 12.48 15.13
CA GLY A 213 -19.81 11.52 16.21
C GLY A 213 -19.52 12.08 17.60
N THR A 214 -18.43 12.85 17.73
CA THR A 214 -18.07 13.50 19.00
C THR A 214 -19.07 14.59 19.44
N ARG A 215 -19.73 15.25 18.49
CA ARG A 215 -20.76 16.27 18.79
C ARG A 215 -22.06 15.65 19.29
N GLN A 216 -22.43 14.46 18.82
CA GLN A 216 -23.65 13.74 19.25
C GLN A 216 -23.49 13.10 20.63
N SER A 217 -22.27 12.78 21.06
CA SER A 217 -22.00 12.16 22.36
C SER A 217 -21.87 13.12 23.53
N LYS A 218 -21.91 14.46 23.32
CA LYS A 218 -22.00 15.43 24.41
C LYS A 218 -23.44 15.49 24.91
N PRO A 219 -23.76 15.08 26.19
CA PRO A 219 -25.10 15.20 26.72
C PRO A 219 -25.50 16.68 26.73
N ALA A 220 -26.67 16.96 26.15
CA ALA A 220 -27.27 18.30 26.26
C ALA A 220 -27.33 18.67 27.73
N GLN A 221 -26.61 19.69 28.15
CA GLN A 221 -26.78 20.28 29.50
C GLN A 221 -28.24 20.73 29.61
N ARG A 222 -29.06 19.89 30.23
CA ARG A 222 -30.44 20.24 30.63
C ARG A 222 -30.32 21.40 31.58
N LYS A 223 -30.55 22.62 31.10
CA LYS A 223 -30.81 23.75 31.96
C LYS A 223 -32.05 23.43 32.80
N THR A 224 -31.85 22.96 34.02
CA THR A 224 -32.92 22.78 35.00
C THR A 224 -33.42 24.20 35.35
N ARG A 225 -34.51 24.54 34.72
CA ARG A 225 -35.29 25.76 35.06
C ARG A 225 -35.92 25.48 36.41
N VAL A 226 -35.34 25.99 37.46
CA VAL A 226 -35.92 25.98 38.80
C VAL A 226 -37.17 26.85 38.72
N LEU A 227 -38.35 26.21 38.69
CA LEU A 227 -39.65 26.85 38.85
C LEU A 227 -39.75 27.28 40.31
N GLY A 228 -39.72 28.61 40.55
CA GLY A 228 -39.92 29.20 41.85
C GLY A 228 -41.30 28.83 42.36
N MET A 229 -41.38 28.23 43.57
CA MET A 229 -42.60 28.05 44.33
C MET A 229 -43.15 29.40 44.79
N PRO A 230 -44.47 29.66 44.67
CA PRO A 230 -45.10 30.83 45.29
C PRO A 230 -45.13 30.66 46.81
N ARG A 231 -44.63 31.66 47.54
CA ARG A 231 -44.77 31.76 48.99
C ARG A 231 -46.24 31.90 49.34
N LYS A 232 -46.78 30.96 50.10
CA LYS A 232 -48.10 31.14 50.77
C LYS A 232 -47.95 32.16 51.86
N GLY A 233 -48.63 33.27 51.72
CA GLY A 233 -48.80 34.26 52.77
C GLY A 233 -49.73 33.70 53.83
N THR A 234 -49.26 33.84 55.08
CA THR A 234 -50.09 33.66 56.28
C THR A 234 -50.78 34.99 56.59
N SER A 235 -52.10 34.93 56.78
CA SER A 235 -52.86 35.98 57.47
C SER A 235 -53.98 35.32 58.24
N LEU A 236 -53.92 35.52 59.59
CA LEU A 236 -54.97 35.53 60.65
C LEU A 236 -55.83 34.28 60.74
#